data_c9da9fbdfe4fb008a8f076a804f25531
#
_entry.id   c9da9fbdfe4fb008a8f076a804f25531
#
_cell.length_a   1.000
_cell.length_b   1.000
_cell.length_c   1.000
_cell.angle_alpha   90.00
_cell.angle_beta   90.00
_cell.angle_gamma   90.00
#
_symmetry.space_group_name_H-M   'P 1'
#
loop_
_entity.id
_entity.type
_entity.pdbx_description
1 polymer ?
#
loop_
_entity_poly.entity_id
_entity_poly.type
_entity_poly.pdbx_seq_one_letter_code
_entity_poly.pdbx_strand_id
1 'polypeptide(L)'
;MKTMKMNKVSLFLVIGFFGISITGYSQNQKLSHQELKEARKAQMAANFYALDTLLNAKSFVLEADFLQDKYGVRIPVTSNLNFIKVNHSEGILQTGSNYGVGYNGVGGVTAEGSIGSWEISKDPKKLFYTVHFSMITNIGNYDIFMTVNAANQAQATITGLGPGRLTWEGHLEMNYNSGVFKGQETM
;
A
#
# COMPACT_ATOMS: atom_id res chain seq x y z
N MET A 1 85.17 -16.53 18.31
CA MET A 1 83.88 -15.73 18.16
C MET A 1 83.77 -15.36 16.71
N LYS A 2 82.88 -16.02 15.96
CA LYS A 2 82.86 -15.98 14.51
C LYS A 2 81.63 -15.11 14.08
N THR A 3 81.90 -13.93 13.58
CA THR A 3 80.87 -13.01 13.14
C THR A 3 80.40 -13.40 11.72
N MET A 4 79.17 -13.74 11.62
CA MET A 4 78.51 -14.11 10.35
C MET A 4 78.05 -12.83 9.63
N LYS A 5 78.57 -12.55 8.43
CA LYS A 5 78.13 -11.47 7.53
C LYS A 5 76.83 -11.88 6.87
N MET A 6 75.77 -11.12 7.09
CA MET A 6 74.54 -11.23 6.33
C MET A 6 74.66 -10.46 5.03
N ASN A 7 74.52 -11.18 3.91
CA ASN A 7 74.39 -10.59 2.58
C ASN A 7 72.98 -10.00 2.38
N LYS A 8 72.95 -8.71 2.03
CA LYS A 8 71.75 -8.04 1.63
C LYS A 8 71.39 -8.48 0.20
N VAL A 9 70.39 -9.32 0.05
CA VAL A 9 69.74 -9.61 -1.23
C VAL A 9 68.68 -8.57 -1.42
N SER A 10 68.93 -7.68 -2.36
CA SER A 10 67.98 -6.64 -2.77
C SER A 10 66.90 -7.29 -3.65
N LEU A 11 65.71 -7.47 -3.07
CA LEU A 11 64.54 -7.98 -3.79
C LEU A 11 63.84 -6.81 -4.44
N PHE A 12 64.08 -6.60 -5.74
CA PHE A 12 63.30 -5.69 -6.60
C PHE A 12 61.92 -6.30 -6.86
N LEU A 13 60.95 -5.80 -6.14
CA LEU A 13 59.55 -6.16 -6.32
C LEU A 13 58.98 -5.26 -7.46
N VAL A 14 58.95 -5.82 -8.68
CA VAL A 14 58.31 -5.21 -9.82
C VAL A 14 56.80 -5.30 -9.62
N ILE A 15 56.20 -4.20 -9.13
CA ILE A 15 54.75 -4.09 -9.05
C ILE A 15 54.24 -3.77 -10.47
N GLY A 16 53.89 -4.84 -11.17
CA GLY A 16 53.12 -4.70 -12.41
C GLY A 16 51.72 -4.17 -12.13
N PHE A 17 51.49 -2.91 -12.41
CA PHE A 17 50.18 -2.29 -12.39
C PHE A 17 49.35 -2.87 -13.54
N PHE A 18 48.67 -3.99 -13.30
CA PHE A 18 47.61 -4.47 -14.20
C PHE A 18 46.39 -3.58 -13.96
N GLY A 19 46.28 -2.53 -14.77
CA GLY A 19 45.09 -1.72 -14.84
C GLY A 19 43.91 -2.55 -15.36
N ILE A 20 43.15 -3.16 -14.43
CA ILE A 20 41.85 -3.74 -14.78
C ILE A 20 40.92 -2.56 -15.03
N SER A 21 40.82 -2.17 -16.30
CA SER A 21 39.74 -1.29 -16.77
C SER A 21 38.43 -2.05 -16.62
N ILE A 22 37.76 -1.88 -15.47
CA ILE A 22 36.36 -2.29 -15.32
C ILE A 22 35.55 -1.31 -16.14
N THR A 23 35.46 -1.56 -17.46
CA THR A 23 34.41 -0.99 -18.28
C THR A 23 33.11 -1.58 -17.78
N GLY A 24 32.44 -0.85 -16.89
CA GLY A 24 31.08 -1.12 -16.48
C GLY A 24 30.17 -1.02 -17.69
N TYR A 25 30.03 -2.10 -18.44
CA TYR A 25 28.92 -2.24 -19.37
C TYR A 25 27.66 -2.30 -18.52
N SER A 26 26.99 -1.16 -18.38
CA SER A 26 25.59 -1.11 -18.02
C SER A 26 24.83 -1.77 -19.18
N GLN A 27 24.79 -3.10 -19.16
CA GLN A 27 23.92 -3.86 -20.03
C GLN A 27 22.50 -3.61 -19.52
N ASN A 28 21.79 -2.68 -20.15
CA ASN A 28 20.34 -2.66 -20.19
C ASN A 28 19.89 -3.95 -20.92
N GLN A 29 20.01 -5.07 -20.25
CA GLN A 29 19.49 -6.35 -20.71
C GLN A 29 17.98 -6.22 -20.73
N LYS A 30 17.39 -5.98 -21.90
CA LYS A 30 15.96 -6.13 -22.09
C LYS A 30 15.61 -7.58 -21.75
N LEU A 31 14.91 -7.76 -20.63
CA LEU A 31 14.39 -9.06 -20.23
C LEU A 31 13.58 -9.67 -21.39
N SER A 32 13.73 -10.95 -21.62
CA SER A 32 12.91 -11.66 -22.59
C SER A 32 11.44 -11.64 -22.15
N HIS A 33 10.53 -11.85 -23.09
CA HIS A 33 9.09 -11.90 -22.77
C HIS A 33 8.75 -12.92 -21.68
N GLN A 34 9.48 -14.03 -21.63
CA GLN A 34 9.29 -15.07 -20.61
C GLN A 34 9.79 -14.63 -19.23
N GLU A 35 10.97 -14.05 -19.16
CA GLU A 35 11.52 -13.48 -17.90
C GLU A 35 10.64 -12.38 -17.34
N LEU A 36 10.11 -11.49 -18.19
CA LEU A 36 9.14 -10.46 -17.78
C LEU A 36 7.86 -11.07 -17.22
N LYS A 37 7.36 -12.14 -17.81
CA LYS A 37 6.17 -12.85 -17.33
C LYS A 37 6.41 -13.51 -15.97
N GLU A 38 7.55 -14.15 -15.81
CA GLU A 38 7.94 -14.80 -14.55
C GLU A 38 8.19 -13.77 -13.45
N ALA A 39 8.88 -12.67 -13.74
CA ALA A 39 9.09 -11.58 -12.80
C ALA A 39 7.76 -10.95 -12.35
N ARG A 40 6.82 -10.71 -13.27
CA ARG A 40 5.48 -10.22 -12.93
C ARG A 40 4.72 -11.19 -12.05
N LYS A 41 4.78 -12.49 -12.34
CA LYS A 41 4.13 -13.53 -11.53
C LYS A 41 4.73 -13.58 -10.12
N ALA A 42 6.04 -13.52 -10.00
CA ALA A 42 6.73 -13.48 -8.71
C ALA A 42 6.36 -12.23 -7.92
N GLN A 43 6.31 -11.06 -8.57
CA GLN A 43 5.90 -9.80 -7.95
C GLN A 43 4.45 -9.87 -7.43
N MET A 44 3.53 -10.38 -8.23
CA MET A 44 2.12 -10.53 -7.78
C MET A 44 1.99 -11.51 -6.61
N ALA A 45 2.77 -12.58 -6.59
CA ALA A 45 2.79 -13.50 -5.45
C ALA A 45 3.33 -12.80 -4.19
N ALA A 46 4.43 -12.04 -4.31
CA ALA A 46 4.99 -11.27 -3.19
C ALA A 46 4.00 -10.24 -2.66
N ASN A 47 3.34 -9.49 -3.54
CA ASN A 47 2.31 -8.52 -3.16
C ASN A 47 1.12 -9.19 -2.44
N PHE A 48 0.71 -10.37 -2.92
CA PHE A 48 -0.37 -11.13 -2.28
C PHE A 48 -0.03 -11.50 -0.83
N TYR A 49 1.21 -11.92 -0.56
CA TYR A 49 1.67 -12.17 0.81
C TYR A 49 1.79 -10.89 1.66
N ALA A 50 2.22 -9.78 1.06
CA ALA A 50 2.26 -8.50 1.75
C ALA A 50 0.85 -8.04 2.18
N LEU A 51 -0.14 -8.20 1.30
CA LEU A 51 -1.55 -7.94 1.61
C LEU A 51 -2.06 -8.85 2.74
N ASP A 52 -1.68 -10.13 2.77
CA ASP A 52 -2.05 -11.03 3.86
C ASP A 52 -1.62 -10.48 5.23
N THR A 53 -0.38 -10.03 5.32
CA THR A 53 0.16 -9.44 6.55
C THR A 53 -0.59 -8.16 6.94
N LEU A 54 -0.82 -7.27 5.97
CA LEU A 54 -1.49 -5.98 6.17
C LEU A 54 -2.92 -6.15 6.68
N LEU A 55 -3.70 -7.01 6.03
CA LEU A 55 -5.11 -7.26 6.35
C LEU A 55 -5.28 -8.01 7.67
N ASN A 56 -4.44 -9.02 7.95
CA ASN A 56 -4.49 -9.74 9.23
C ASN A 56 -4.04 -8.86 10.41
N ALA A 57 -3.11 -7.93 10.20
CA ALA A 57 -2.74 -6.95 11.20
C ALA A 57 -3.83 -5.90 11.46
N LYS A 58 -4.85 -5.80 10.62
CA LYS A 58 -5.88 -4.74 10.67
C LYS A 58 -5.26 -3.35 10.74
N SER A 59 -4.26 -3.08 9.92
CA SER A 59 -3.50 -1.83 9.98
C SER A 59 -3.18 -1.32 8.58
N PHE A 60 -4.15 -0.61 7.98
CA PHE A 60 -4.04 -0.11 6.61
C PHE A 60 -4.91 1.12 6.38
N VAL A 61 -4.65 1.79 5.26
CA VAL A 61 -5.51 2.83 4.69
C VAL A 61 -5.89 2.42 3.28
N LEU A 62 -7.17 2.42 2.95
CA LEU A 62 -7.63 2.44 1.57
C LEU A 62 -7.70 3.91 1.15
N GLU A 63 -6.83 4.32 0.25
CA GLU A 63 -6.81 5.64 -0.37
C GLU A 63 -7.61 5.57 -1.67
N ALA A 64 -8.71 6.34 -1.75
CA ALA A 64 -9.62 6.27 -2.88
C ALA A 64 -9.23 7.27 -3.98
N ASP A 65 -9.03 6.78 -5.18
CA ASP A 65 -8.84 7.57 -6.39
C ASP A 65 -10.17 7.95 -7.04
N PHE A 66 -11.20 7.13 -6.80
CA PHE A 66 -12.55 7.32 -7.33
C PHE A 66 -13.61 6.96 -6.30
N LEU A 67 -14.72 7.70 -6.36
CA LEU A 67 -15.97 7.36 -5.68
C LEU A 67 -17.05 7.07 -6.71
N GLN A 68 -17.90 6.07 -6.43
CA GLN A 68 -19.02 5.70 -7.27
C GLN A 68 -20.30 5.64 -6.43
N ASP A 69 -21.34 6.30 -6.88
CA ASP A 69 -22.65 6.30 -6.23
C ASP A 69 -23.45 5.02 -6.53
N LYS A 70 -24.63 4.92 -5.93
CA LYS A 70 -25.54 3.77 -6.13
C LYS A 70 -26.08 3.63 -7.57
N TYR A 71 -25.98 4.66 -8.38
CA TYR A 71 -26.42 4.66 -9.78
C TYR A 71 -25.29 4.33 -10.76
N GLY A 72 -24.07 4.14 -10.25
CA GLY A 72 -22.89 3.86 -11.05
C GLY A 72 -22.15 5.10 -11.56
N VAL A 73 -22.54 6.30 -11.12
CA VAL A 73 -21.81 7.52 -11.46
C VAL A 73 -20.49 7.53 -10.71
N ARG A 74 -19.39 7.53 -11.45
CA ARG A 74 -18.02 7.47 -10.93
C ARG A 74 -17.34 8.82 -11.12
N ILE A 75 -16.76 9.35 -10.04
CA ILE A 75 -16.04 10.62 -10.04
C ILE A 75 -14.61 10.42 -9.51
N PRO A 76 -13.60 11.08 -10.09
CA PRO A 76 -12.26 11.12 -9.51
C PRO A 76 -12.26 11.97 -8.25
N VAL A 77 -11.49 11.55 -7.24
CA VAL A 77 -11.35 12.26 -5.97
C VAL A 77 -9.89 12.36 -5.55
N THR A 78 -9.60 13.20 -4.58
CA THR A 78 -8.26 13.34 -4.01
C THR A 78 -8.08 12.29 -2.92
N SER A 79 -7.18 11.35 -3.12
CA SER A 79 -7.04 10.16 -2.27
C SER A 79 -6.62 10.49 -0.83
N ASN A 80 -5.84 11.55 -0.62
CA ASN A 80 -5.47 11.98 0.73
C ASN A 80 -6.63 12.56 1.56
N LEU A 81 -7.78 12.89 0.95
CA LEU A 81 -8.99 13.37 1.61
C LEU A 81 -10.13 12.34 1.60
N ASN A 82 -10.01 11.29 0.78
CA ASN A 82 -11.03 10.26 0.62
C ASN A 82 -10.42 8.90 0.93
N PHE A 83 -10.65 8.42 2.15
CA PHE A 83 -9.99 7.22 2.63
C PHE A 83 -10.80 6.45 3.67
N ILE A 84 -10.50 5.16 3.79
CA ILE A 84 -10.91 4.31 4.89
C ILE A 84 -9.64 3.88 5.61
N LYS A 85 -9.44 4.33 6.85
CA LYS A 85 -8.33 3.93 7.69
C LYS A 85 -8.79 2.91 8.72
N VAL A 86 -8.06 1.82 8.83
CA VAL A 86 -8.23 0.81 9.88
C VAL A 86 -6.95 0.74 10.69
N ASN A 87 -7.08 0.81 12.00
CA ASN A 87 -5.99 0.67 12.94
C ASN A 87 -6.44 -0.21 14.13
N HIS A 88 -6.28 -1.52 13.97
CA HIS A 88 -6.70 -2.56 14.91
C HIS A 88 -8.22 -2.55 15.19
N SER A 89 -8.63 -1.95 16.31
CA SER A 89 -10.02 -1.84 16.71
C SER A 89 -10.68 -0.51 16.36
N GLU A 90 -9.93 0.42 15.75
CA GLU A 90 -10.41 1.75 15.41
C GLU A 90 -10.47 1.92 13.90
N GLY A 91 -11.45 2.69 13.43
CA GLY A 91 -11.65 3.01 12.02
C GLY A 91 -11.96 4.48 11.81
N ILE A 92 -11.51 4.99 10.67
CA ILE A 92 -11.88 6.32 10.18
C ILE A 92 -12.37 6.15 8.73
N LEU A 93 -13.53 6.70 8.47
CA LEU A 93 -14.10 6.80 7.13
C LEU A 93 -14.25 8.28 6.81
N GLN A 94 -13.57 8.75 5.77
CA GLN A 94 -13.62 10.16 5.40
C GLN A 94 -13.91 10.35 3.92
N THR A 95 -14.84 11.22 3.63
CA THR A 95 -14.99 11.87 2.33
C THR A 95 -14.53 13.31 2.41
N GLY A 96 -13.95 13.82 1.34
CA GLY A 96 -13.50 15.20 1.26
C GLY A 96 -13.49 15.72 -0.17
N SER A 97 -13.47 17.04 -0.29
CA SER A 97 -13.48 17.74 -1.57
C SER A 97 -12.66 19.02 -1.44
N ASN A 98 -11.93 19.37 -2.48
CA ASN A 98 -11.22 20.66 -2.54
C ASN A 98 -12.15 21.88 -2.76
N TYR A 99 -13.45 21.65 -2.88
CA TYR A 99 -14.44 22.68 -3.28
C TYR A 99 -15.32 23.20 -2.14
N GLY A 100 -14.94 22.96 -0.89
CA GLY A 100 -15.76 23.49 0.21
C GLY A 100 -15.24 23.10 1.58
N VAL A 101 -15.74 23.78 2.61
CA VAL A 101 -15.30 23.52 3.98
C VAL A 101 -15.97 22.26 4.54
N GLY A 102 -17.24 22.01 4.18
CA GLY A 102 -18.02 20.85 4.68
C GLY A 102 -18.11 20.78 6.21
N TYR A 103 -18.75 19.74 6.73
CA TYR A 103 -18.86 19.52 8.19
C TYR A 103 -17.54 19.12 8.85
N ASN A 104 -16.64 18.50 8.10
CA ASN A 104 -15.33 18.05 8.59
C ASN A 104 -14.17 19.00 8.29
N GLY A 105 -14.45 20.18 7.76
CA GLY A 105 -13.45 21.19 7.39
C GLY A 105 -12.68 20.89 6.09
N VAL A 106 -12.96 19.74 5.45
CA VAL A 106 -12.33 19.31 4.17
C VAL A 106 -13.35 18.96 3.10
N GLY A 107 -14.54 19.55 3.18
CA GLY A 107 -15.56 19.44 2.14
C GLY A 107 -16.36 18.13 2.14
N GLY A 108 -16.52 17.48 3.29
CA GLY A 108 -17.24 16.22 3.39
C GLY A 108 -17.63 15.83 4.80
N VAL A 109 -17.45 14.56 5.11
CA VAL A 109 -17.78 13.91 6.39
C VAL A 109 -16.58 13.08 6.85
N THR A 110 -16.31 13.15 8.14
CA THR A 110 -15.36 12.25 8.84
C THR A 110 -16.10 11.49 9.93
N ALA A 111 -16.20 10.18 9.77
CA ALA A 111 -16.76 9.26 10.75
C ALA A 111 -15.62 8.50 11.41
N GLU A 112 -15.50 8.59 12.73
CA GLU A 112 -14.51 7.87 13.51
C GLU A 112 -15.21 6.95 14.51
N GLY A 113 -14.69 5.75 14.70
CA GLY A 113 -15.33 4.81 15.62
C GLY A 113 -14.61 3.48 15.73
N SER A 114 -15.30 2.52 16.34
CA SER A 114 -14.77 1.19 16.58
C SER A 114 -15.11 0.22 15.45
N ILE A 115 -14.15 -0.66 15.14
CA ILE A 115 -14.37 -1.80 14.26
C ILE A 115 -15.10 -2.89 15.03
N GLY A 116 -16.24 -3.33 14.50
CA GLY A 116 -17.06 -4.41 15.07
C GLY A 116 -16.68 -5.78 14.52
N SER A 117 -17.56 -6.37 13.68
CA SER A 117 -17.25 -7.64 13.01
C SER A 117 -16.04 -7.49 12.07
N TRP A 118 -15.28 -8.59 11.92
CA TRP A 118 -14.15 -8.63 11.00
C TRP A 118 -13.99 -10.03 10.43
N GLU A 119 -14.17 -10.13 9.12
CA GLU A 119 -14.05 -11.37 8.38
C GLU A 119 -13.13 -11.18 7.17
N ILE A 120 -12.17 -12.10 7.00
CA ILE A 120 -11.28 -12.15 5.83
C ILE A 120 -11.47 -13.48 5.12
N SER A 121 -11.64 -13.41 3.81
CA SER A 121 -11.55 -14.55 2.90
C SER A 121 -10.49 -14.30 1.85
N LYS A 122 -9.71 -15.34 1.51
CA LYS A 122 -8.67 -15.25 0.48
C LYS A 122 -8.87 -16.32 -0.60
N ASP A 123 -8.66 -15.91 -1.85
CA ASP A 123 -8.59 -16.80 -3.00
C ASP A 123 -7.15 -16.81 -3.56
N PRO A 124 -6.31 -17.80 -3.18
CA PRO A 124 -4.93 -17.88 -3.65
C PRO A 124 -4.81 -18.18 -5.15
N LYS A 125 -5.85 -18.72 -5.79
CA LYS A 125 -5.84 -19.00 -7.24
C LYS A 125 -6.01 -17.75 -8.06
N LYS A 126 -6.88 -16.85 -7.59
CA LYS A 126 -7.16 -15.56 -8.23
C LYS A 126 -6.32 -14.43 -7.65
N LEU A 127 -5.55 -14.69 -6.59
CA LEU A 127 -4.69 -13.73 -5.88
C LEU A 127 -5.47 -12.49 -5.41
N PHE A 128 -6.59 -12.70 -4.73
CA PHE A 128 -7.34 -11.61 -4.14
C PHE A 128 -7.88 -11.94 -2.74
N TYR A 129 -8.20 -10.89 -2.00
CA TYR A 129 -8.83 -10.92 -0.69
C TYR A 129 -10.20 -10.28 -0.74
N THR A 130 -11.10 -10.80 0.10
CA THR A 130 -12.36 -10.17 0.45
C THR A 130 -12.34 -9.92 1.94
N VAL A 131 -12.63 -8.69 2.36
CA VAL A 131 -12.70 -8.28 3.77
C VAL A 131 -14.10 -7.69 4.02
N HIS A 132 -14.78 -8.20 5.02
CA HIS A 132 -16.06 -7.68 5.48
C HIS A 132 -15.93 -7.24 6.93
N PHE A 133 -16.31 -6.00 7.23
CA PHE A 133 -16.27 -5.48 8.58
C PHE A 133 -17.33 -4.39 8.79
N SER A 134 -17.76 -4.24 10.05
CA SER A 134 -18.62 -3.15 10.46
C SER A 134 -17.83 -2.09 11.22
N MET A 135 -18.30 -0.85 11.14
CA MET A 135 -17.76 0.27 11.90
C MET A 135 -18.90 1.01 12.62
N ILE A 136 -18.74 1.20 13.91
CA ILE A 136 -19.72 1.86 14.79
C ILE A 136 -19.17 3.22 15.15
N THR A 137 -19.86 4.27 14.76
CA THR A 137 -19.47 5.67 14.98
C THR A 137 -20.58 6.44 15.64
N ASN A 138 -20.31 7.66 16.09
CA ASN A 138 -21.28 8.59 16.65
C ASN A 138 -22.34 9.09 15.63
N ILE A 139 -22.01 9.05 14.32
CA ILE A 139 -22.92 9.52 13.25
C ILE A 139 -23.58 8.40 12.46
N GLY A 140 -23.30 7.13 12.80
CA GLY A 140 -23.94 5.98 12.16
C GLY A 140 -23.13 4.70 12.24
N ASN A 141 -23.78 3.61 11.84
CA ASN A 141 -23.16 2.31 11.70
C ASN A 141 -22.95 2.01 10.22
N TYR A 142 -21.75 1.64 9.88
CA TYR A 142 -21.35 1.35 8.51
C TYR A 142 -20.99 -0.12 8.35
N ASP A 143 -21.44 -0.68 7.24
CA ASP A 143 -21.06 -2.02 6.81
C ASP A 143 -20.18 -1.89 5.57
N ILE A 144 -18.97 -2.43 5.63
CA ILE A 144 -17.92 -2.27 4.62
C ILE A 144 -17.56 -3.63 4.03
N PHE A 145 -17.79 -3.79 2.75
CA PHE A 145 -17.36 -4.93 1.97
C PHE A 145 -16.25 -4.51 1.02
N MET A 146 -15.05 -5.01 1.24
CA MET A 146 -13.85 -4.63 0.49
C MET A 146 -13.26 -5.84 -0.24
N THR A 147 -12.82 -5.63 -1.48
CA THR A 147 -11.99 -6.56 -2.24
C THR A 147 -10.67 -5.90 -2.61
N VAL A 148 -9.58 -6.67 -2.61
CA VAL A 148 -8.27 -6.21 -3.07
C VAL A 148 -7.52 -7.35 -3.75
N ASN A 149 -6.89 -7.06 -4.89
CA ASN A 149 -6.10 -8.00 -5.66
C ASN A 149 -4.58 -7.80 -5.44
N ALA A 150 -3.78 -8.76 -5.92
CA ALA A 150 -2.33 -8.69 -5.82
C ALA A 150 -1.67 -7.52 -6.61
N ALA A 151 -2.40 -6.83 -7.48
CA ALA A 151 -1.95 -5.59 -8.10
C ALA A 151 -2.22 -4.36 -7.21
N ASN A 152 -2.67 -4.57 -5.98
CA ASN A 152 -3.07 -3.55 -5.01
C ASN A 152 -4.25 -2.68 -5.49
N GLN A 153 -5.10 -3.22 -6.36
CA GLN A 153 -6.35 -2.55 -6.72
C GLN A 153 -7.42 -2.95 -5.70
N ALA A 154 -7.90 -1.98 -4.97
CA ALA A 154 -8.90 -2.16 -3.91
C ALA A 154 -10.21 -1.51 -4.28
N GLN A 155 -11.32 -2.15 -3.91
CA GLN A 155 -12.66 -1.62 -4.03
C GLN A 155 -13.42 -1.90 -2.74
N ALA A 156 -13.98 -0.85 -2.12
CA ALA A 156 -14.80 -0.99 -0.93
C ALA A 156 -16.20 -0.43 -1.17
N THR A 157 -17.21 -1.23 -0.91
CA THR A 157 -18.61 -0.79 -0.90
C THR A 157 -19.05 -0.54 0.53
N ILE A 158 -19.55 0.66 0.80
CA ILE A 158 -19.99 1.09 2.12
C ILE A 158 -21.50 1.28 2.08
N THR A 159 -22.19 0.70 3.06
CA THR A 159 -23.60 0.90 3.35
C THR A 159 -23.76 1.49 4.76
N GLY A 160 -24.93 2.10 5.04
CA GLY A 160 -25.15 2.80 6.29
C GLY A 160 -25.05 4.33 6.20
N LEU A 161 -24.64 4.87 5.06
CA LEU A 161 -24.63 6.31 4.74
C LEU A 161 -26.03 6.88 4.38
N GLY A 162 -27.10 6.34 4.98
CA GLY A 162 -28.48 6.63 4.60
C GLY A 162 -29.01 5.64 3.55
N PRO A 163 -29.97 6.02 2.67
CA PRO A 163 -30.63 5.09 1.73
C PRO A 163 -29.76 4.70 0.52
N GLY A 164 -28.48 4.93 0.56
CA GLY A 164 -27.55 4.67 -0.53
C GLY A 164 -26.38 3.78 -0.16
N ARG A 165 -25.62 3.42 -1.17
CA ARG A 165 -24.28 2.84 -1.05
C ARG A 165 -23.27 3.74 -1.75
N LEU A 166 -22.07 3.78 -1.25
CA LEU A 166 -20.94 4.45 -1.88
C LEU A 166 -19.84 3.41 -2.10
N THR A 167 -19.28 3.38 -3.30
CA THR A 167 -18.15 2.50 -3.63
C THR A 167 -16.90 3.35 -3.79
N TRP A 168 -15.83 2.92 -3.16
CA TRP A 168 -14.53 3.55 -3.15
C TRP A 168 -13.57 2.65 -3.91
N GLU A 169 -12.87 3.20 -4.88
CA GLU A 169 -11.90 2.49 -5.70
C GLU A 169 -10.54 3.17 -5.56
N GLY A 170 -9.52 2.38 -5.26
CA GLY A 170 -8.17 2.91 -5.05
C GLY A 170 -7.19 1.80 -4.71
N HIS A 171 -6.32 2.03 -3.74
CA HIS A 171 -5.28 1.12 -3.33
C HIS A 171 -5.11 1.11 -1.80
N LEU A 172 -4.44 0.08 -1.29
CA LEU A 172 -4.12 -0.02 0.13
C LEU A 172 -2.71 0.48 0.40
N GLU A 173 -2.58 1.28 1.46
CA GLU A 173 -1.31 1.72 2.00
C GLU A 173 -1.16 1.31 3.47
N MET A 174 0.08 1.15 3.93
CA MET A 174 0.36 0.96 5.35
C MET A 174 0.13 2.26 6.11
N ASN A 175 -0.40 2.18 7.33
CA ASN A 175 -0.74 3.37 8.13
C ASN A 175 0.40 4.38 8.27
N TYR A 176 1.66 3.94 8.30
CA TYR A 176 2.83 4.82 8.44
C TYR A 176 3.32 5.43 7.12
N ASN A 177 2.92 4.88 5.97
CA ASN A 177 3.28 5.39 4.64
C ASN A 177 2.19 6.28 4.06
N SER A 178 0.96 6.17 4.58
CA SER A 178 -0.19 6.90 4.07
C SER A 178 -0.06 8.41 4.34
N GLY A 179 -0.29 9.20 3.30
CA GLY A 179 -0.30 10.67 3.34
C GLY A 179 -1.68 11.28 3.59
N VAL A 180 -2.63 10.51 4.14
CA VAL A 180 -3.99 11.01 4.35
C VAL A 180 -4.08 12.09 5.41
N PHE A 181 -4.92 13.07 5.15
CA PHE A 181 -5.21 14.17 6.07
C PHE A 181 -6.58 13.97 6.70
N LYS A 182 -6.62 13.77 8.01
CA LYS A 182 -7.87 13.65 8.77
C LYS A 182 -8.44 15.04 9.03
N GLY A 183 -9.66 15.30 8.55
CA GLY A 183 -10.45 16.46 8.90
C GLY A 183 -11.02 16.36 10.32
N GLN A 184 -11.83 17.35 10.71
CA GLN A 184 -12.54 17.31 11.97
C GLN A 184 -13.58 16.19 11.97
N GLU A 185 -13.76 15.53 13.11
CA GLU A 185 -14.81 14.55 13.26
C GLU A 185 -16.19 15.21 13.13
N THR A 186 -17.07 14.60 12.34
CA THR A 186 -18.44 15.07 12.18
C THR A 186 -19.25 14.61 13.40
N MET A 187 -19.90 15.55 14.04
CA MET A 187 -20.78 15.33 15.21
C MET A 187 -22.23 15.32 14.82
#